data_59cdabe7c39db6da8948d92a28e226d0
#
_entry.id   59cdabe7c39db6da8948d92a28e226d0
#
_cell.length_a   1.000
_cell.length_b   1.000
_cell.length_c   1.000
_cell.angle_alpha   90.00
_cell.angle_beta   90.00
_cell.angle_gamma   90.00
#
_symmetry.space_group_name_H-M   'P 1'
#
loop_
_entity.id
_entity.type
_entity.pdbx_description
1 polymer ?
#
loop_
_entity_poly.entity_id
_entity_poly.type
_entity_poly.pdbx_seq_one_letter_code
_entity_poly.pdbx_strand_id
1 'polypeptide(L)'
;AITDALMKKLGLTDFSPRSVVLAVGSQVDTSDSENLTSYPYGGWMLSYTRSVDGFPVTDEDNYGGGLESMESTIEPWCYEKVTFYVNKEGLWYAELSNFYELTGQQTQNTQLLSFSEISSVFEKMLPIQQSSTEMTENDISIDHVTLGYMRIYDPNTDPCSGVLVPVWDFFGSSTQMSVYEGTELTSSFSNPRSSYLTINAADGTIIDRFLGY
;
A
#
# COMPACT_ATOMS: atom_id res chain seq x y z
N ALA A 1 -0.64 1.78 -22.79
CA ALA A 1 -1.40 1.35 -23.98
C ALA A 1 -2.88 1.02 -23.68
N ILE A 2 -3.23 -0.20 -23.24
CA ILE A 2 -4.66 -0.55 -22.97
C ILE A 2 -5.17 0.19 -21.74
N THR A 3 -4.43 0.13 -20.66
CA THR A 3 -4.79 0.74 -19.38
C THR A 3 -4.83 2.27 -19.45
N ASP A 4 -3.89 2.92 -20.15
CA ASP A 4 -3.90 4.38 -20.32
C ASP A 4 -5.15 4.86 -21.08
N ALA A 5 -5.56 4.10 -22.10
CA ALA A 5 -6.79 4.39 -22.82
C ALA A 5 -8.04 4.23 -21.94
N LEU A 6 -8.04 3.23 -21.04
CA LEU A 6 -9.08 3.03 -20.04
C LEU A 6 -9.12 4.16 -19.03
N MET A 7 -7.97 4.53 -18.44
CA MET A 7 -7.85 5.63 -17.48
C MET A 7 -8.45 6.92 -18.05
N LYS A 8 -8.05 7.27 -19.29
CA LYS A 8 -8.60 8.43 -19.99
C LYS A 8 -10.11 8.33 -20.24
N LYS A 9 -10.60 7.14 -20.64
CA LYS A 9 -12.03 6.92 -20.88
C LYS A 9 -12.87 7.01 -19.61
N LEU A 10 -12.29 6.60 -18.48
CA LEU A 10 -12.92 6.68 -17.15
C LEU A 10 -12.82 8.07 -16.52
N GLY A 11 -12.08 9.00 -17.13
CA GLY A 11 -11.87 10.35 -16.60
C GLY A 11 -10.87 10.39 -15.42
N LEU A 12 -10.09 9.32 -15.20
CA LEU A 12 -9.11 9.23 -14.13
C LEU A 12 -7.78 9.89 -14.54
N THR A 13 -7.83 11.19 -14.79
CA THR A 13 -6.70 11.97 -15.33
C THR A 13 -5.69 12.41 -14.27
N ASP A 14 -6.09 12.38 -13.02
CA ASP A 14 -5.31 12.69 -11.83
C ASP A 14 -4.63 11.45 -11.20
N PHE A 15 -4.68 10.32 -11.91
CA PHE A 15 -3.98 9.09 -11.52
C PHE A 15 -2.77 8.84 -12.41
N SER A 16 -1.68 8.38 -11.81
CA SER A 16 -0.45 8.00 -12.49
C SER A 16 -0.05 6.54 -12.20
N PRO A 17 0.72 5.90 -13.09
CA PRO A 17 1.20 4.55 -12.84
C PRO A 17 2.02 4.47 -11.55
N ARG A 18 1.73 3.49 -10.71
CA ARG A 18 2.40 3.24 -9.43
C ARG A 18 3.34 2.03 -9.52
N SER A 19 2.80 0.91 -9.98
CA SER A 19 3.57 -0.33 -10.11
C SER A 19 3.10 -1.18 -11.28
N VAL A 20 4.02 -2.00 -11.78
CA VAL A 20 3.76 -3.05 -12.76
C VAL A 20 4.41 -4.32 -12.26
N VAL A 21 3.60 -5.32 -11.95
CA VAL A 21 4.06 -6.58 -11.36
C VAL A 21 3.66 -7.74 -12.28
N LEU A 22 4.57 -8.69 -12.50
CA LEU A 22 4.25 -9.93 -13.17
C LEU A 22 3.38 -10.78 -12.25
N ALA A 23 2.16 -11.04 -12.67
CA ALA A 23 1.22 -11.87 -11.94
C ALA A 23 1.07 -13.21 -12.66
N VAL A 24 1.42 -14.29 -11.96
CA VAL A 24 1.30 -15.67 -12.45
C VAL A 24 0.57 -16.50 -11.41
N GLY A 25 -0.22 -17.45 -11.87
CA GLY A 25 -0.97 -18.30 -10.98
C GLY A 25 -1.66 -19.43 -11.74
N SER A 26 -2.53 -20.12 -11.05
CA SER A 26 -3.42 -21.11 -11.64
C SER A 26 -4.84 -20.93 -11.15
N GLN A 27 -5.79 -20.95 -12.07
CA GLN A 27 -7.20 -21.03 -11.74
C GLN A 27 -7.61 -22.49 -11.68
N VAL A 28 -8.26 -22.88 -10.59
CA VAL A 28 -8.78 -24.23 -10.42
C VAL A 28 -10.25 -24.22 -10.78
N ASP A 29 -10.65 -25.06 -11.73
CA ASP A 29 -12.04 -25.32 -12.00
C ASP A 29 -12.59 -26.26 -10.93
N THR A 30 -13.53 -25.75 -10.15
CA THR A 30 -14.21 -26.47 -9.07
C THR A 30 -15.60 -26.96 -9.45
N SER A 31 -15.97 -26.86 -10.72
CA SER A 31 -17.29 -27.32 -11.20
C SER A 31 -17.46 -28.84 -11.09
N ASP A 32 -16.36 -29.58 -11.15
CA ASP A 32 -16.30 -31.00 -10.88
C ASP A 32 -15.38 -31.24 -9.68
N SER A 33 -15.95 -31.52 -8.52
CA SER A 33 -15.23 -31.71 -7.26
C SER A 33 -14.36 -32.99 -7.25
N GLU A 34 -14.60 -33.96 -8.14
CA GLU A 34 -13.84 -35.19 -8.25
C GLU A 34 -12.65 -35.05 -9.23
N ASN A 35 -12.74 -34.12 -10.19
CA ASN A 35 -11.73 -33.92 -11.21
C ASN A 35 -11.33 -32.43 -11.32
N LEU A 36 -10.58 -31.93 -10.36
CA LEU A 36 -10.08 -30.57 -10.35
C LEU A 36 -9.12 -30.32 -11.52
N THR A 37 -9.46 -29.40 -12.39
CA THR A 37 -8.59 -29.00 -13.51
C THR A 37 -7.97 -27.64 -13.21
N SER A 38 -6.64 -27.55 -13.29
CA SER A 38 -5.91 -26.31 -13.08
C SER A 38 -5.47 -25.71 -14.41
N TYR A 39 -5.81 -24.44 -14.62
CA TYR A 39 -5.43 -23.66 -15.79
C TYR A 39 -4.40 -22.62 -15.39
N PRO A 40 -3.14 -22.72 -15.85
CA PRO A 40 -2.15 -21.70 -15.56
C PRO A 40 -2.50 -20.41 -16.29
N TYR A 41 -2.35 -19.28 -15.60
CA TYR A 41 -2.47 -17.96 -16.20
C TYR A 41 -1.24 -17.11 -15.90
N GLY A 42 -0.97 -16.15 -16.78
CA GLY A 42 0.09 -15.19 -16.59
C GLY A 42 -0.27 -13.86 -17.25
N GLY A 43 0.13 -12.79 -16.62
CA GLY A 43 -0.14 -11.45 -17.10
C GLY A 43 0.55 -10.39 -16.25
N TRP A 44 0.12 -9.15 -16.39
CA TRP A 44 0.69 -8.01 -15.68
C TRP A 44 -0.40 -7.36 -14.84
N MET A 45 -0.11 -7.15 -13.60
CA MET A 45 -0.91 -6.32 -12.70
C MET A 45 -0.33 -4.91 -12.70
N LEU A 46 -1.16 -3.95 -13.10
CA LEU A 46 -0.82 -2.54 -13.19
C LEU A 46 -1.63 -1.78 -12.15
N SER A 47 -0.96 -1.11 -11.24
CA SER A 47 -1.59 -0.26 -10.22
C SER A 47 -1.35 1.21 -10.52
N TYR A 48 -2.35 2.03 -10.26
CA TYR A 48 -2.30 3.47 -10.40
C TYR A 48 -2.65 4.12 -9.07
N THR A 49 -2.04 5.24 -8.77
CA THR A 49 -2.35 6.05 -7.59
C THR A 49 -2.69 7.47 -7.99
N ARG A 50 -3.50 8.14 -7.18
CA ARG A 50 -3.80 9.56 -7.36
C ARG A 50 -2.53 10.39 -7.25
N SER A 51 -2.48 11.46 -8.02
CA SER A 51 -1.43 12.48 -7.94
C SER A 51 -2.07 13.81 -7.52
N VAL A 52 -1.52 14.44 -6.50
CA VAL A 52 -1.92 15.77 -6.03
C VAL A 52 -0.70 16.68 -6.12
N ASP A 53 -0.79 17.75 -6.88
CA ASP A 53 0.31 18.69 -7.15
C ASP A 53 1.61 18.02 -7.64
N GLY A 54 1.47 16.92 -8.37
CA GLY A 54 2.59 16.14 -8.91
C GLY A 54 3.18 15.11 -7.94
N PHE A 55 2.67 15.01 -6.70
CA PHE A 55 3.09 14.00 -5.73
C PHE A 55 2.07 12.86 -5.65
N PRO A 56 2.52 11.60 -5.52
CA PRO A 56 1.61 10.46 -5.42
C PRO A 56 0.88 10.47 -4.07
N VAL A 57 -0.37 10.07 -4.08
CA VAL A 57 -1.06 9.66 -2.86
C VAL A 57 -0.70 8.21 -2.59
N THR A 58 -0.23 7.94 -1.39
CA THR A 58 0.20 6.58 -1.01
C THR A 58 -0.97 5.61 -1.01
N ASP A 59 -0.72 4.41 -1.44
CA ASP A 59 -1.66 3.30 -1.47
C ASP A 59 -1.08 2.07 -0.75
N GLU A 60 -1.94 1.12 -0.42
CA GLU A 60 -1.57 -0.13 0.21
C GLU A 60 -2.33 -1.28 -0.47
N ASP A 61 -1.71 -2.47 -0.50
CA ASP A 61 -2.37 -3.66 -1.02
C ASP A 61 -3.51 -4.14 -0.12
N ASN A 62 -3.33 -3.96 1.18
CA ASN A 62 -4.34 -4.31 2.17
C ASN A 62 -5.37 -3.20 2.33
N TYR A 63 -6.55 -3.58 2.80
CA TYR A 63 -7.54 -2.61 3.22
C TYR A 63 -6.99 -1.85 4.43
N GLY A 64 -7.05 -0.53 4.37
CA GLY A 64 -6.77 0.30 5.53
C GLY A 64 -7.94 0.24 6.52
N GLY A 65 -7.70 0.62 7.76
CA GLY A 65 -8.75 1.05 8.64
C GLY A 65 -9.47 0.03 9.47
N GLY A 66 -8.79 -0.88 10.04
CA GLY A 66 -9.40 -1.64 11.12
C GLY A 66 -9.51 -0.83 12.40
N LEU A 67 -10.61 -0.15 12.64
CA LEU A 67 -11.06 -0.08 14.02
C LEU A 67 -11.38 -1.51 14.44
N GLU A 68 -10.81 -1.97 15.55
CA GLU A 68 -11.06 -3.29 16.16
C GLU A 68 -12.54 -3.46 16.53
N SER A 69 -13.38 -3.65 15.56
CA SER A 69 -14.74 -4.05 15.78
C SER A 69 -14.98 -5.26 14.93
N MET A 70 -14.80 -6.41 15.52
CA MET A 70 -15.26 -7.70 14.96
C MET A 70 -16.78 -7.70 14.69
N GLU A 71 -17.49 -6.66 15.05
CA GLU A 71 -18.93 -6.49 14.90
C GLU A 71 -19.33 -5.47 13.82
N SER A 72 -18.38 -4.70 13.29
CA SER A 72 -18.68 -3.72 12.25
C SER A 72 -18.41 -4.29 10.86
N THR A 73 -19.46 -4.40 10.06
CA THR A 73 -19.37 -4.69 8.61
C THR A 73 -18.97 -3.47 7.79
N ILE A 74 -18.70 -2.34 8.43
CA ILE A 74 -18.31 -1.09 7.80
C ILE A 74 -16.82 -0.89 8.08
N GLU A 75 -16.01 -1.07 7.06
CA GLU A 75 -14.62 -0.65 7.08
C GLU A 75 -14.58 0.88 7.14
N PRO A 76 -14.01 1.48 8.19
CA PRO A 76 -14.14 2.93 8.44
C PRO A 76 -13.45 3.77 7.36
N TRP A 77 -12.41 3.26 6.72
CA TRP A 77 -11.79 3.88 5.54
C TRP A 77 -10.95 2.86 4.77
N CYS A 78 -10.72 3.14 3.50
CA CYS A 78 -9.88 2.32 2.64
C CYS A 78 -9.00 3.19 1.75
N TYR A 79 -7.87 2.67 1.32
CA TYR A 79 -7.05 3.29 0.28
C TYR A 79 -7.79 3.29 -1.06
N GLU A 80 -7.58 4.33 -1.87
CA GLU A 80 -8.02 4.30 -3.26
C GLU A 80 -7.34 3.13 -3.99
N LYS A 81 -8.12 2.39 -4.77
CA LYS A 81 -7.59 1.30 -5.59
C LYS A 81 -7.95 1.50 -7.05
N VAL A 82 -6.93 1.51 -7.88
CA VAL A 82 -7.04 1.45 -9.32
C VAL A 82 -6.04 0.42 -9.81
N THR A 83 -6.51 -0.80 -10.05
CA THR A 83 -5.68 -1.92 -10.44
C THR A 83 -6.27 -2.59 -11.67
N PHE A 84 -5.43 -2.88 -12.65
CA PHE A 84 -5.79 -3.62 -13.85
C PHE A 84 -4.93 -4.87 -13.96
N TYR A 85 -5.56 -5.98 -14.27
CA TYR A 85 -4.88 -7.20 -14.67
C TYR A 85 -5.02 -7.38 -16.18
N VAL A 86 -3.89 -7.45 -16.89
CA VAL A 86 -3.83 -7.54 -18.35
C VAL A 86 -3.01 -8.75 -18.74
N ASN A 87 -3.53 -9.58 -19.61
CA ASN A 87 -2.82 -10.72 -20.19
C ASN A 87 -2.78 -10.63 -21.71
N LYS A 88 -2.33 -11.68 -22.40
CA LYS A 88 -2.26 -11.75 -23.87
C LYS A 88 -3.62 -11.59 -24.58
N GLU A 89 -4.72 -11.83 -23.87
CA GLU A 89 -6.09 -11.75 -24.40
C GLU A 89 -6.70 -10.36 -24.18
N GLY A 90 -6.07 -9.53 -23.35
CA GLY A 90 -6.50 -8.17 -23.06
C GLY A 90 -6.69 -7.89 -21.56
N LEU A 91 -7.62 -7.00 -21.25
CA LEU A 91 -8.02 -6.72 -19.87
C LEU A 91 -8.83 -7.89 -19.33
N TRP A 92 -8.35 -8.51 -18.27
CA TRP A 92 -9.00 -9.63 -17.61
C TRP A 92 -9.73 -9.25 -16.33
N TYR A 93 -9.15 -8.31 -15.56
CA TYR A 93 -9.72 -7.85 -14.30
C TYR A 93 -9.43 -6.36 -14.09
N ALA A 94 -10.35 -5.67 -13.45
CA ALA A 94 -10.17 -4.30 -13.00
C ALA A 94 -10.79 -4.12 -11.61
N GLU A 95 -10.06 -3.49 -10.72
CA GLU A 95 -10.53 -3.02 -9.43
C GLU A 95 -10.44 -1.51 -9.37
N LEU A 96 -11.58 -0.87 -9.11
CA LEU A 96 -11.74 0.57 -9.08
C LEU A 96 -12.62 0.89 -7.86
N SER A 97 -12.01 1.29 -6.76
CA SER A 97 -12.75 1.46 -5.50
C SER A 97 -12.19 2.57 -4.62
N ASN A 98 -13.02 3.02 -3.68
CA ASN A 98 -12.69 3.91 -2.59
C ASN A 98 -12.18 5.29 -3.03
N PHE A 99 -12.70 5.83 -4.13
CA PHE A 99 -12.27 7.14 -4.64
C PHE A 99 -12.51 8.26 -3.63
N TYR A 100 -11.49 9.11 -3.44
CA TYR A 100 -11.57 10.28 -2.60
C TYR A 100 -12.20 11.45 -3.36
N GLU A 101 -13.05 12.21 -2.67
CA GLU A 101 -13.45 13.54 -3.08
C GLU A 101 -12.54 14.58 -2.40
N LEU A 102 -11.78 15.33 -3.20
CA LEU A 102 -10.91 16.37 -2.69
C LEU A 102 -11.73 17.67 -2.52
N THR A 103 -12.06 18.02 -1.28
CA THR A 103 -12.98 19.12 -0.98
C THR A 103 -12.31 20.47 -0.85
N GLY A 104 -10.97 20.54 -0.79
CA GLY A 104 -10.23 21.81 -0.75
C GLY A 104 -8.93 21.74 0.04
N GLN A 105 -8.24 22.85 0.07
CA GLN A 105 -6.96 23.02 0.74
C GLN A 105 -7.17 23.53 2.16
N GLN A 106 -6.68 22.82 3.16
CA GLN A 106 -6.82 23.19 4.57
C GLN A 106 -5.63 24.00 5.09
N THR A 107 -4.41 23.72 4.60
CA THR A 107 -3.20 24.40 5.06
C THR A 107 -2.36 24.83 3.87
N GLN A 108 -1.92 26.08 3.89
CA GLN A 108 -0.96 26.58 2.90
C GLN A 108 0.43 26.66 3.53
N ASN A 109 1.46 26.34 2.73
CA ASN A 109 2.88 26.49 3.09
C ASN A 109 3.31 25.70 4.34
N THR A 110 2.94 24.42 4.43
CA THR A 110 3.48 23.54 5.45
C THR A 110 4.99 23.41 5.23
N GLN A 111 5.79 23.78 6.23
CA GLN A 111 7.22 23.56 6.20
C GLN A 111 7.48 22.08 6.47
N LEU A 112 8.19 21.43 5.57
CA LEU A 112 8.60 20.04 5.75
C LEU A 112 9.94 19.94 6.49
N LEU A 113 10.10 18.89 7.27
CA LEU A 113 11.38 18.51 7.83
C LEU A 113 12.36 18.16 6.69
N SER A 114 13.63 18.40 6.94
CA SER A 114 14.68 17.98 6.00
C SER A 114 14.76 16.45 5.93
N PHE A 115 15.21 15.92 4.80
CA PHE A 115 15.41 14.47 4.67
C PHE A 115 16.38 13.90 5.71
N SER A 116 17.36 14.68 6.17
CA SER A 116 18.27 14.28 7.25
C SER A 116 17.54 14.08 8.57
N GLU A 117 16.59 14.93 8.91
CA GLU A 117 15.75 14.78 10.10
C GLU A 117 14.86 13.55 10.00
N ILE A 118 14.22 13.36 8.83
CA ILE A 118 13.40 12.18 8.54
C ILE A 118 14.23 10.88 8.62
N SER A 119 15.44 10.85 8.03
CA SER A 119 16.35 9.69 8.13
C SER A 119 16.72 9.37 9.58
N SER A 120 16.95 10.39 10.40
CA SER A 120 17.24 10.21 11.82
C SER A 120 16.05 9.62 12.59
N VAL A 121 14.81 9.96 12.22
CA VAL A 121 13.61 9.34 12.77
C VAL A 121 13.52 7.89 12.30
N PHE A 122 13.70 7.65 11.01
CA PHE A 122 13.65 6.31 10.41
C PHE A 122 14.62 5.34 11.08
N GLU A 123 15.91 5.71 11.22
CA GLU A 123 16.94 4.88 11.82
C GLU A 123 16.62 4.48 13.27
N LYS A 124 15.95 5.34 14.02
CA LYS A 124 15.54 5.07 15.40
C LYS A 124 14.28 4.22 15.49
N MET A 125 13.33 4.47 14.63
CA MET A 125 11.98 3.91 14.76
C MET A 125 11.82 2.57 14.03
N LEU A 126 12.54 2.35 12.93
CA LEU A 126 12.42 1.10 12.16
C LEU A 126 12.70 -0.14 13.02
N PRO A 127 13.78 -0.22 13.83
CA PRO A 127 14.03 -1.39 14.68
C PRO A 127 12.92 -1.62 15.71
N ILE A 128 12.28 -0.56 16.19
CA ILE A 128 11.21 -0.64 17.18
C ILE A 128 9.93 -1.19 16.52
N GLN A 129 9.55 -0.63 15.38
CA GLN A 129 8.35 -1.02 14.65
C GLN A 129 8.43 -2.44 14.08
N GLN A 130 9.63 -2.85 13.67
CA GLN A 130 9.85 -4.16 13.04
C GLN A 130 10.30 -5.23 14.04
N SER A 131 10.31 -4.92 15.35
CA SER A 131 10.64 -5.90 16.39
C SER A 131 9.45 -6.85 16.60
N SER A 132 9.75 -8.14 16.69
CA SER A 132 8.80 -9.18 17.08
C SER A 132 9.48 -10.18 17.98
N THR A 133 8.74 -10.69 18.97
CA THR A 133 9.22 -11.77 19.85
C THR A 133 9.32 -13.12 19.17
N GLU A 134 8.71 -13.27 18.01
CA GLU A 134 8.71 -14.51 17.23
C GLU A 134 9.87 -14.60 16.23
N MET A 135 10.53 -13.47 15.96
CA MET A 135 11.66 -13.41 15.05
C MET A 135 12.98 -13.36 15.83
N THR A 136 13.95 -14.15 15.40
CA THR A 136 15.32 -14.14 15.93
C THR A 136 16.21 -13.12 15.22
N GLU A 137 15.91 -12.86 13.94
CA GLU A 137 16.61 -11.90 13.09
C GLU A 137 15.66 -11.33 12.06
N ASN A 138 15.81 -10.04 11.74
CA ASN A 138 15.10 -9.36 10.66
C ASN A 138 16.07 -8.41 9.96
N ASP A 139 16.53 -8.80 8.78
CA ASP A 139 17.41 -8.00 7.92
C ASP A 139 16.56 -7.26 6.88
N ILE A 140 16.53 -5.93 6.97
CA ILE A 140 15.72 -5.06 6.11
C ILE A 140 16.64 -4.21 5.23
N SER A 141 16.45 -4.30 3.93
CA SER A 141 17.15 -3.50 2.92
C SER A 141 16.17 -2.52 2.26
N ILE A 142 16.37 -1.23 2.48
CA ILE A 142 15.60 -0.16 1.82
C ILE A 142 16.23 0.15 0.47
N ASP A 143 15.47 0.03 -0.60
CA ASP A 143 15.94 0.26 -1.97
C ASP A 143 15.38 1.53 -2.60
N HIS A 144 14.25 2.05 -2.10
CA HIS A 144 13.74 3.35 -2.53
C HIS A 144 12.88 4.03 -1.46
N VAL A 145 12.79 5.36 -1.58
CA VAL A 145 12.04 6.22 -0.67
C VAL A 145 11.20 7.18 -1.49
N THR A 146 9.97 7.42 -1.10
CA THR A 146 9.08 8.34 -1.79
C THR A 146 8.54 9.43 -0.87
N LEU A 147 8.46 10.66 -1.38
CA LEU A 147 7.67 11.73 -0.79
C LEU A 147 6.32 11.75 -1.50
N GLY A 148 5.25 11.69 -0.74
CA GLY A 148 3.89 11.69 -1.26
C GLY A 148 2.90 12.22 -0.24
N TYR A 149 1.64 11.92 -0.45
CA TYR A 149 0.57 12.21 0.50
C TYR A 149 -0.03 10.91 1.02
N MET A 150 -0.45 10.90 2.27
CA MET A 150 -1.28 9.86 2.84
C MET A 150 -2.53 10.46 3.44
N ARG A 151 -3.69 9.83 3.21
CA ARG A 151 -4.89 10.17 3.94
C ARG A 151 -4.78 9.66 5.36
N ILE A 152 -4.93 10.56 6.31
CA ILE A 152 -5.12 10.22 7.73
C ILE A 152 -6.51 10.67 8.18
N TYR A 153 -7.03 10.07 9.24
CA TYR A 153 -8.29 10.47 9.84
C TYR A 153 -8.18 10.49 11.37
N ASP A 154 -9.08 11.22 12.01
CA ASP A 154 -9.21 11.19 13.46
C ASP A 154 -10.24 10.11 13.83
N PRO A 155 -9.86 9.06 14.56
CA PRO A 155 -10.77 7.97 14.93
C PRO A 155 -11.96 8.41 15.80
N ASN A 156 -11.91 9.60 16.38
CA ASN A 156 -13.01 10.16 17.16
C ASN A 156 -14.00 11.00 16.33
N THR A 157 -13.79 11.11 15.04
CA THR A 157 -14.63 11.87 14.11
C THR A 157 -15.23 10.97 13.04
N ASP A 158 -15.66 11.55 11.91
CA ASP A 158 -16.19 10.81 10.78
C ASP A 158 -15.08 10.01 10.05
N PRO A 159 -15.11 8.68 10.05
CA PRO A 159 -14.11 7.87 9.36
C PRO A 159 -14.17 8.00 7.83
N CYS A 160 -15.27 8.53 7.28
CA CYS A 160 -15.40 8.77 5.84
C CYS A 160 -14.67 10.04 5.38
N SER A 161 -14.26 10.90 6.31
CA SER A 161 -13.48 12.10 6.02
C SER A 161 -12.04 11.96 6.52
N GLY A 162 -11.14 12.79 6.01
CA GLY A 162 -9.73 12.77 6.42
C GLY A 162 -8.95 13.94 5.81
N VAL A 163 -7.67 13.97 6.12
CA VAL A 163 -6.74 14.99 5.63
C VAL A 163 -5.59 14.29 4.90
N LEU A 164 -5.24 14.80 3.74
CA LEU A 164 -3.99 14.40 3.07
C LEU A 164 -2.82 15.13 3.74
N VAL A 165 -1.93 14.35 4.34
CA VAL A 165 -0.69 14.88 4.93
C VAL A 165 0.51 14.45 4.10
N PRO A 166 1.56 15.28 3.99
CA PRO A 166 2.78 14.88 3.31
C PRO A 166 3.50 13.80 4.13
N VAL A 167 3.94 12.74 3.46
CA VAL A 167 4.61 11.60 4.11
C VAL A 167 5.83 11.15 3.33
N TRP A 168 6.81 10.62 4.07
CA TRP A 168 7.89 9.81 3.52
C TRP A 168 7.61 8.34 3.75
N ASP A 169 7.65 7.57 2.67
CA ASP A 169 7.51 6.12 2.66
C ASP A 169 8.81 5.44 2.29
N PHE A 170 9.14 4.34 2.96
CA PHE A 170 10.38 3.60 2.81
C PHE A 170 10.09 2.17 2.36
N PHE A 171 10.52 1.80 1.16
CA PHE A 171 10.24 0.51 0.53
C PHE A 171 11.53 -0.30 0.33
N GLY A 172 11.37 -1.61 0.23
CA GLY A 172 12.50 -2.50 0.03
C GLY A 172 12.14 -3.98 0.19
N SER A 173 13.07 -4.73 0.75
CA SER A 173 12.90 -6.14 1.02
C SER A 173 13.37 -6.49 2.44
N SER A 174 12.87 -7.59 2.99
CA SER A 174 13.35 -8.13 4.25
C SER A 174 13.58 -9.63 4.17
N THR A 175 14.54 -10.10 4.97
CA THR A 175 14.75 -11.50 5.26
C THR A 175 14.58 -11.71 6.75
N GLN A 176 13.64 -12.55 7.13
CA GLN A 176 13.28 -12.83 8.52
C GLN A 176 13.67 -14.25 8.88
N MET A 177 14.26 -14.42 10.04
CA MET A 177 14.52 -15.72 10.63
C MET A 177 13.66 -15.92 11.88
N SER A 178 13.06 -17.09 11.98
CA SER A 178 12.26 -17.50 13.13
C SER A 178 12.60 -18.94 13.50
N VAL A 179 12.28 -19.33 14.73
CA VAL A 179 12.43 -20.74 15.18
C VAL A 179 11.04 -21.27 15.50
N TYR A 180 10.64 -22.32 14.81
CA TYR A 180 9.40 -23.04 15.07
C TYR A 180 9.71 -24.50 15.40
N GLU A 181 9.28 -24.96 16.58
CA GLU A 181 9.54 -26.31 17.09
C GLU A 181 11.03 -26.76 16.98
N GLY A 182 11.96 -25.82 17.22
CA GLY A 182 13.41 -26.08 17.16
C GLY A 182 13.98 -26.09 15.74
N THR A 183 13.18 -25.80 14.72
CA THR A 183 13.62 -25.69 13.32
C THR A 183 13.73 -24.20 12.93
N GLU A 184 14.89 -23.81 12.39
CA GLU A 184 15.07 -22.48 11.83
C GLU A 184 14.32 -22.37 10.50
N LEU A 185 13.51 -21.32 10.38
CA LEU A 185 12.76 -20.96 9.17
C LEU A 185 13.25 -19.60 8.70
N THR A 186 13.58 -19.51 7.42
CA THR A 186 13.93 -18.26 6.75
C THR A 186 12.86 -17.88 5.74
N SER A 187 12.35 -16.67 5.83
CA SER A 187 11.36 -16.12 4.90
C SER A 187 11.85 -14.79 4.33
N SER A 188 11.71 -14.61 3.03
CA SER A 188 12.07 -13.35 2.36
C SER A 188 10.82 -12.69 1.78
N PHE A 189 10.70 -11.38 1.98
CA PHE A 189 9.57 -10.58 1.55
C PHE A 189 10.06 -9.39 0.72
N SER A 190 9.34 -9.08 -0.33
CA SER A 190 9.52 -7.87 -1.12
C SER A 190 8.15 -7.42 -1.60
N ASN A 191 7.71 -6.27 -1.09
CA ASN A 191 6.45 -5.68 -1.52
C ASN A 191 6.69 -4.20 -1.89
N PRO A 192 6.65 -3.86 -3.18
CA PRO A 192 6.92 -2.49 -3.64
C PRO A 192 5.80 -1.50 -3.27
N ARG A 193 4.70 -1.96 -2.70
CA ARG A 193 3.55 -1.14 -2.30
C ARG A 193 3.40 -1.03 -0.78
N SER A 194 4.10 -1.84 0.00
CA SER A 194 4.04 -1.81 1.46
C SER A 194 5.27 -1.11 2.02
N SER A 195 5.08 0.03 2.67
CA SER A 195 6.15 0.80 3.31
C SER A 195 6.55 0.15 4.64
N TYR A 196 7.85 0.01 4.89
CA TYR A 196 8.36 -0.45 6.18
C TYR A 196 8.14 0.55 7.31
N LEU A 197 8.07 1.84 6.97
CA LEU A 197 7.77 2.91 7.90
C LEU A 197 7.22 4.11 7.12
N THR A 198 6.14 4.70 7.61
CA THR A 198 5.57 5.93 7.06
C THR A 198 5.75 7.06 8.08
N ILE A 199 6.40 8.13 7.66
CA ILE A 199 6.74 9.27 8.51
C ILE A 199 6.07 10.52 7.96
N ASN A 200 5.30 11.21 8.82
CA ASN A 200 4.75 12.52 8.50
C ASN A 200 5.89 13.51 8.22
N ALA A 201 5.92 14.06 7.03
CA ALA A 201 7.00 14.93 6.59
C ALA A 201 6.99 16.30 7.28
N ALA A 202 5.89 16.70 7.91
CA ALA A 202 5.77 17.99 8.56
C ALA A 202 6.31 18.01 10.01
N ASP A 203 6.13 16.90 10.74
CA ASP A 203 6.45 16.86 12.18
C ASP A 203 7.27 15.64 12.62
N GLY A 204 7.49 14.65 11.73
CA GLY A 204 8.26 13.44 12.01
C GLY A 204 7.50 12.38 12.80
N THR A 205 6.20 12.50 12.98
CA THR A 205 5.39 11.45 13.62
C THR A 205 5.31 10.21 12.73
N ILE A 206 5.25 9.05 13.37
CA ILE A 206 5.05 7.78 12.68
C ILE A 206 3.56 7.58 12.46
N ILE A 207 3.20 7.20 11.25
CA ILE A 207 1.81 6.89 10.91
C ILE A 207 1.68 5.38 10.76
N ASP A 208 0.75 4.80 11.51
CA ASP A 208 0.33 3.42 11.32
C ASP A 208 -0.56 3.33 10.07
N ARG A 209 -0.05 2.69 9.03
CA ARG A 209 -0.75 2.59 7.73
C ARG A 209 -2.01 1.72 7.81
N PHE A 210 -2.04 0.77 8.74
CA PHE A 210 -3.20 -0.08 8.95
C PHE A 210 -4.31 0.68 9.70
N LEU A 211 -3.93 1.45 10.71
CA LEU A 211 -4.89 2.26 11.49
C LEU A 211 -5.27 3.57 10.80
N GLY A 212 -4.40 4.12 9.95
CA GLY A 212 -4.65 5.36 9.20
C GLY A 212 -4.44 6.64 10.01
N TYR A 213 -3.68 6.61 11.10
CA TYR A 213 -3.33 7.76 11.93
C TYR A 213 -2.02 7.56 12.66
#